data_5dfbfe1329167609d9ca6fb5fb7de8c1
#
_entry.id   5dfbfe1329167609d9ca6fb5fb7de8c1
#
_cell.length_a   1.000
_cell.length_b   1.000
_cell.length_c   1.000
_cell.angle_alpha   90.00
_cell.angle_beta   90.00
_cell.angle_gamma   90.00
#
_symmetry.space_group_name_H-M   'P 1'
#
loop_
_entity.id
_entity.type
_entity.pdbx_description
1 polymer ?
#
loop_
_entity_poly.entity_id
_entity_poly.type
_entity_poly.pdbx_seq_one_letter_code
_entity_poly.pdbx_strand_id
1 'polypeptide(L)'
;MASVYTPEGERIELFDNTATNVLFTFDGPHDPVADRHNHKINVPVIIHHVHLYVPMGEVPKAKAWYLRTFGGVPGERWHYEAVDLPGINFNFAESPKPAAPTKGRRLDHIGLEVRNLAAFCKKLEASGIHFDEPYTRRDSGMAAAFLTDPLGTRIELTEGLRDALY
;
A
#
# COMPACT_ATOMS: atom_id res chain seq x y z
N MET A 1 0.78 -20.63 8.04
CA MET A 1 1.56 -19.40 7.89
C MET A 1 3.01 -19.69 8.26
N ALA A 2 3.95 -19.21 7.48
CA ALA A 2 5.39 -19.27 7.75
C ALA A 2 5.98 -17.87 7.56
N SER A 3 7.05 -17.55 8.28
CA SER A 3 7.80 -16.32 8.08
C SER A 3 9.21 -16.64 7.69
N VAL A 4 9.70 -15.97 6.67
CA VAL A 4 11.11 -16.00 6.26
C VAL A 4 11.68 -14.58 6.38
N TYR A 5 12.97 -14.48 6.53
CA TYR A 5 13.66 -13.18 6.59
C TYR A 5 14.64 -13.10 5.46
N THR A 6 14.70 -11.94 4.80
CA THR A 6 15.76 -11.65 3.86
C THR A 6 17.11 -11.58 4.60
N PRO A 7 18.25 -11.70 3.91
CA PRO A 7 19.56 -11.48 4.54
C PRO A 7 19.69 -10.14 5.25
N GLU A 8 18.87 -9.20 4.90
CA GLU A 8 18.84 -7.82 5.40
C GLU A 8 17.84 -7.60 6.55
N GLY A 9 17.05 -8.63 6.86
CA GLY A 9 16.15 -8.64 8.01
C GLY A 9 14.71 -8.23 7.72
N GLU A 10 14.31 -8.01 6.45
CA GLU A 10 12.91 -7.82 6.10
C GLU A 10 12.15 -9.13 6.30
N ARG A 11 11.00 -9.05 6.94
CA ARG A 11 10.11 -10.19 7.16
C ARG A 11 9.18 -10.39 5.97
N ILE A 12 9.17 -11.60 5.42
CA ILE A 12 8.23 -12.02 4.39
C ILE A 12 7.33 -13.08 5.02
N GLU A 13 6.03 -12.87 4.97
CA GLU A 13 5.02 -13.82 5.42
C GLU A 13 4.50 -14.63 4.26
N LEU A 14 4.53 -15.94 4.40
CA LEU A 14 3.96 -16.90 3.47
C LEU A 14 2.76 -17.54 4.16
N PHE A 15 1.58 -17.46 3.56
CA PHE A 15 0.41 -18.11 4.10
C PHE A 15 -0.49 -18.69 3.01
N ASP A 16 -1.17 -19.76 3.35
CA ASP A 16 -2.18 -20.42 2.54
C ASP A 16 -3.54 -20.09 3.17
N ASN A 17 -4.30 -19.24 2.54
CA ASN A 17 -5.61 -18.82 3.01
C ASN A 17 -6.68 -19.93 2.87
N THR A 18 -6.43 -20.94 2.03
CA THR A 18 -7.34 -22.08 1.89
C THR A 18 -7.25 -23.06 3.06
N ALA A 19 -6.12 -23.05 3.76
CA ALA A 19 -5.84 -23.96 4.89
C ALA A 19 -6.06 -23.31 6.26
N THR A 20 -6.30 -22.01 6.35
CA THR A 20 -6.21 -21.27 7.63
C THR A 20 -7.53 -20.88 8.24
N ASN A 21 -8.67 -21.05 7.58
CA ASN A 21 -9.99 -20.54 8.04
C ASN A 21 -9.96 -19.06 8.49
N VAL A 22 -9.04 -18.28 7.96
CA VAL A 22 -8.94 -16.85 8.25
C VAL A 22 -10.09 -16.14 7.54
N LEU A 23 -10.94 -15.49 8.33
CA LEU A 23 -11.99 -14.65 7.79
C LEU A 23 -11.41 -13.31 7.36
N PHE A 24 -11.68 -12.94 6.12
CA PHE A 24 -11.44 -11.61 5.59
C PHE A 24 -12.78 -10.91 5.46
N THR A 25 -12.95 -9.80 6.17
CA THR A 25 -14.18 -9.00 6.13
C THR A 25 -13.94 -7.71 5.37
N PHE A 26 -14.98 -7.26 4.65
CA PHE A 26 -14.97 -6.04 3.87
C PHE A 26 -16.16 -5.19 4.30
N ASP A 27 -15.94 -3.90 4.53
CA ASP A 27 -16.96 -2.96 4.98
C ASP A 27 -17.72 -2.28 3.81
N GLY A 28 -17.50 -2.74 2.58
CA GLY A 28 -18.11 -2.15 1.39
C GLY A 28 -18.01 -3.05 0.16
N PRO A 29 -18.44 -2.54 -0.99
CA PRO A 29 -18.32 -3.25 -2.25
C PRO A 29 -16.86 -3.61 -2.53
N HIS A 30 -16.63 -4.86 -2.82
CA HIS A 30 -15.30 -5.40 -3.12
C HIS A 30 -15.33 -6.13 -4.45
N ASP A 31 -14.41 -5.81 -5.34
CA ASP A 31 -14.19 -6.54 -6.57
C ASP A 31 -12.91 -7.38 -6.45
N PRO A 32 -13.04 -8.69 -6.19
CA PRO A 32 -11.87 -9.55 -6.06
C PRO A 32 -11.06 -9.67 -7.36
N VAL A 33 -11.60 -9.30 -8.50
CA VAL A 33 -10.89 -9.28 -9.79
C VAL A 33 -9.99 -8.05 -9.88
N ALA A 34 -10.45 -6.89 -9.38
CA ALA A 34 -9.65 -5.67 -9.36
C ALA A 34 -8.41 -5.76 -8.47
N ASP A 35 -8.43 -6.66 -7.46
CA ASP A 35 -7.31 -6.87 -6.55
C ASP A 35 -6.20 -7.76 -7.11
N ARG A 36 -6.41 -8.33 -8.29
CA ARG A 36 -5.46 -9.27 -8.89
C ARG A 36 -4.58 -8.57 -9.89
N HIS A 37 -3.41 -8.10 -9.44
CA HIS A 37 -2.32 -7.80 -10.36
C HIS A 37 -1.78 -9.11 -10.96
N ASN A 38 -1.27 -9.07 -12.13
CA ASN A 38 -0.47 -10.17 -12.70
C ASN A 38 -1.09 -11.57 -12.65
N HIS A 39 -2.41 -11.69 -12.66
CA HIS A 39 -3.09 -13.00 -12.75
C HIS A 39 -2.72 -13.78 -14.04
N LYS A 40 -2.04 -13.14 -14.99
CA LYS A 40 -1.51 -13.76 -16.21
C LYS A 40 -0.19 -14.49 -15.99
N ILE A 41 0.49 -14.25 -14.87
CA ILE A 41 1.73 -14.94 -14.54
C ILE A 41 1.39 -16.25 -13.85
N ASN A 42 1.80 -17.37 -14.47
CA ASN A 42 1.54 -18.69 -13.90
C ASN A 42 2.61 -19.06 -12.85
N VAL A 43 2.50 -18.43 -11.70
CA VAL A 43 3.34 -18.73 -10.52
C VAL A 43 2.45 -18.93 -9.29
N PRO A 44 2.84 -19.79 -8.34
CA PRO A 44 2.03 -20.07 -7.14
C PRO A 44 2.11 -19.00 -6.05
N VAL A 45 2.68 -17.84 -6.35
CA VAL A 45 2.91 -16.75 -5.37
C VAL A 45 2.23 -15.48 -5.89
N ILE A 46 1.43 -14.87 -5.04
CA ILE A 46 0.79 -13.56 -5.28
C ILE A 46 1.10 -12.65 -4.10
N ILE A 47 1.32 -11.37 -4.38
CA ILE A 47 1.36 -10.37 -3.31
C ILE A 47 -0.03 -10.25 -2.71
N HIS A 48 -0.12 -10.14 -1.38
CA HIS A 48 -1.40 -10.05 -0.69
C HIS A 48 -1.51 -8.75 0.12
N HIS A 49 -0.55 -8.46 0.96
CA HIS A 49 -0.64 -7.31 1.85
C HIS A 49 0.73 -6.74 2.23
N VAL A 50 0.69 -5.53 2.75
CA VAL A 50 1.80 -4.87 3.44
C VAL A 50 1.36 -4.58 4.87
N HIS A 51 2.17 -4.95 5.86
CA HIS A 51 1.98 -4.54 7.25
C HIS A 51 2.68 -3.22 7.51
N LEU A 52 1.92 -2.27 8.02
CA LEU A 52 2.42 -0.98 8.52
C LEU A 52 2.34 -0.99 10.04
N TYR A 53 3.49 -0.83 10.69
CA TYR A 53 3.54 -0.69 12.14
C TYR A 53 3.20 0.74 12.54
N VAL A 54 2.24 0.88 13.43
CA VAL A 54 1.74 2.16 13.96
C VAL A 54 2.02 2.25 15.45
N PRO A 55 2.24 3.45 15.99
CA PRO A 55 2.28 3.62 17.44
C PRO A 55 0.99 3.12 18.12
N MET A 56 1.12 2.69 19.37
CA MET A 56 -0.01 2.21 20.16
C MET A 56 -1.15 3.23 20.17
N GLY A 57 -2.37 2.78 19.86
CA GLY A 57 -3.58 3.60 19.80
C GLY A 57 -3.78 4.44 18.54
N GLU A 58 -2.83 4.42 17.58
CA GLU A 58 -2.90 5.25 16.36
C GLU A 58 -3.49 4.52 15.14
N VAL A 59 -3.85 3.24 15.24
CA VAL A 59 -4.41 2.47 14.12
C VAL A 59 -5.64 3.14 13.49
N PRO A 60 -6.65 3.64 14.24
CA PRO A 60 -7.81 4.28 13.63
C PRO A 60 -7.44 5.53 12.82
N LYS A 61 -6.47 6.29 13.28
CA LYS A 61 -5.99 7.50 12.62
C LYS A 61 -5.21 7.17 11.34
N ALA A 62 -4.35 6.17 11.39
CA ALA A 62 -3.62 5.67 10.23
C ALA A 62 -4.58 5.16 9.16
N LYS A 63 -5.51 4.25 9.50
CA LYS A 63 -6.55 3.75 8.60
C LYS A 63 -7.34 4.89 7.95
N ALA A 64 -7.80 5.85 8.76
CA ALA A 64 -8.54 7.00 8.25
C ALA A 64 -7.72 7.88 7.29
N TRP A 65 -6.42 8.02 7.51
CA TRP A 65 -5.55 8.75 6.61
C TRP A 65 -5.45 8.06 5.24
N TYR A 66 -5.21 6.74 5.21
CA TYR A 66 -5.13 5.96 3.97
C TYR A 66 -6.44 5.99 3.19
N LEU A 67 -7.58 5.86 3.87
CA LEU A 67 -8.92 5.96 3.25
C LEU A 67 -9.16 7.33 2.62
N ARG A 68 -8.84 8.41 3.33
CA ARG A 68 -9.03 9.78 2.79
C ARG A 68 -8.09 10.09 1.65
N THR A 69 -6.85 9.61 1.73
CA THR A 69 -5.80 9.91 0.76
C THR A 69 -6.01 9.12 -0.54
N PHE A 70 -6.22 7.83 -0.44
CA PHE A 70 -6.25 6.92 -1.60
C PHE A 70 -7.65 6.41 -1.95
N GLY A 71 -8.60 6.49 -1.05
CA GLY A 71 -10.00 6.14 -1.34
C GLY A 71 -10.26 4.64 -1.39
N GLY A 72 -9.51 3.86 -0.67
CA GLY A 72 -9.69 2.41 -0.60
C GLY A 72 -10.97 1.98 0.14
N VAL A 73 -11.19 0.67 0.19
CA VAL A 73 -12.29 0.06 0.95
C VAL A 73 -11.78 -0.30 2.35
N PRO A 74 -12.47 0.15 3.43
CA PRO A 74 -12.10 -0.26 4.76
C PRO A 74 -12.43 -1.74 4.98
N GLY A 75 -11.60 -2.42 5.74
CA GLY A 75 -11.78 -3.84 6.04
C GLY A 75 -11.00 -4.28 7.26
N GLU A 76 -11.05 -5.58 7.48
CA GLU A 76 -10.30 -6.27 8.52
C GLU A 76 -9.68 -7.53 7.95
N ARG A 77 -8.44 -7.82 8.34
CA ARG A 77 -7.71 -9.03 7.96
C ARG A 77 -7.29 -9.74 9.23
N TRP A 78 -8.01 -10.86 9.53
CA TRP A 78 -7.90 -11.55 10.80
C TRP A 78 -8.25 -10.60 11.96
N HIS A 79 -7.28 -10.04 12.67
CA HIS A 79 -7.49 -9.05 13.74
C HIS A 79 -6.80 -7.70 13.43
N TYR A 80 -6.36 -7.50 12.20
CA TYR A 80 -5.75 -6.24 11.77
C TYR A 80 -6.74 -5.39 11.02
N GLU A 81 -6.87 -4.15 11.42
CA GLU A 81 -7.54 -3.13 10.62
C GLU A 81 -6.85 -3.00 9.27
N ALA A 82 -7.61 -2.88 8.21
CA ALA A 82 -7.08 -2.85 6.85
C ALA A 82 -7.72 -1.76 5.97
N VAL A 83 -6.99 -1.39 4.92
CA VAL A 83 -7.48 -0.62 3.78
C VAL A 83 -7.14 -1.38 2.51
N ASP A 84 -8.16 -1.70 1.72
CA ASP A 84 -8.00 -2.38 0.45
C ASP A 84 -7.92 -1.39 -0.70
N LEU A 85 -6.88 -1.52 -1.49
CA LEU A 85 -6.73 -0.90 -2.81
C LEU A 85 -6.63 -2.02 -3.85
N PRO A 86 -6.98 -1.74 -5.12
CA PRO A 86 -6.77 -2.72 -6.17
C PRO A 86 -5.33 -3.27 -6.16
N GLY A 87 -5.20 -4.59 -6.00
CA GLY A 87 -3.93 -5.30 -6.01
C GLY A 87 -3.12 -5.31 -4.71
N ILE A 88 -3.52 -4.57 -3.69
CA ILE A 88 -2.81 -4.55 -2.41
C ILE A 88 -3.77 -4.22 -1.26
N ASN A 89 -3.54 -4.80 -0.08
CA ASN A 89 -4.11 -4.28 1.14
C ASN A 89 -3.04 -3.83 2.14
N PHE A 90 -3.34 -2.75 2.82
CA PHE A 90 -2.53 -2.21 3.90
C PHE A 90 -3.12 -2.67 5.23
N ASN A 91 -2.39 -3.46 5.99
CA ASN A 91 -2.77 -3.91 7.31
C ASN A 91 -2.02 -3.08 8.36
N PHE A 92 -2.75 -2.60 9.37
CA PHE A 92 -2.18 -1.78 10.43
C PHE A 92 -2.01 -2.60 11.69
N ALA A 93 -0.78 -2.69 12.16
CA ALA A 93 -0.40 -3.40 13.38
C ALA A 93 0.21 -2.45 14.40
N GLU A 94 -0.23 -2.52 15.64
CA GLU A 94 0.38 -1.71 16.70
C GLU A 94 1.79 -2.19 17.05
N SER A 95 2.66 -1.25 17.31
CA SER A 95 4.02 -1.51 17.79
C SER A 95 4.36 -0.60 18.97
N PRO A 96 4.87 -1.14 20.07
CA PRO A 96 5.37 -0.34 21.19
C PRO A 96 6.69 0.37 20.86
N LYS A 97 7.32 0.01 19.75
CA LYS A 97 8.58 0.63 19.29
C LYS A 97 8.30 1.48 18.06
N PRO A 98 8.79 2.72 18.00
CA PRO A 98 8.69 3.54 16.81
C PRO A 98 9.31 2.82 15.62
N ALA A 99 8.59 2.79 14.49
CA ALA A 99 9.15 2.38 13.22
C ALA A 99 10.01 3.52 12.66
N ALA A 100 11.09 3.16 11.99
CA ALA A 100 11.91 4.15 11.29
C ALA A 100 11.36 4.40 9.89
N PRO A 101 11.47 5.64 9.35
CA PRO A 101 11.04 5.96 7.98
C PRO A 101 11.65 5.02 6.94
N THR A 102 10.92 4.76 5.86
CA THR A 102 11.38 3.80 4.84
C THR A 102 12.36 4.40 3.85
N LYS A 103 12.31 5.72 3.60
CA LYS A 103 13.20 6.40 2.63
C LYS A 103 14.68 6.09 2.87
N GLY A 104 15.36 5.64 1.81
CA GLY A 104 16.78 5.28 1.84
C GLY A 104 17.08 3.94 2.50
N ARG A 105 16.04 3.14 2.79
CA ARG A 105 16.19 1.76 3.27
C ARG A 105 16.05 0.77 2.12
N ARG A 106 16.23 -0.52 2.38
CA ARG A 106 16.10 -1.58 1.36
C ARG A 106 14.69 -1.63 0.78
N LEU A 107 13.66 -1.65 1.63
CA LEU A 107 12.30 -1.31 1.23
C LEU A 107 12.17 0.21 1.35
N ASP A 108 12.43 0.91 0.25
CA ASP A 108 12.48 2.37 0.22
C ASP A 108 11.07 2.98 0.15
N HIS A 109 10.24 2.49 -0.76
CA HIS A 109 8.89 3.01 -0.98
C HIS A 109 7.90 1.93 -1.45
N ILE A 110 6.64 2.28 -1.40
CA ILE A 110 5.53 1.53 -1.99
C ILE A 110 5.04 2.32 -3.19
N GLY A 111 5.00 1.70 -4.38
CA GLY A 111 4.53 2.34 -5.62
C GLY A 111 3.04 2.09 -5.84
N LEU A 112 2.30 3.15 -6.20
CA LEU A 112 0.89 3.10 -6.56
C LEU A 112 0.68 3.76 -7.93
N GLU A 113 0.07 3.05 -8.88
CA GLU A 113 -0.30 3.63 -10.16
C GLU A 113 -1.63 4.39 -10.04
N VAL A 114 -1.66 5.62 -10.52
CA VAL A 114 -2.78 6.55 -10.37
C VAL A 114 -3.25 7.06 -11.73
N ARG A 115 -4.54 7.03 -11.96
CA ARG A 115 -5.13 7.67 -13.14
C ARG A 115 -5.17 9.18 -12.96
N ASN A 116 -4.71 9.93 -13.96
CA ASN A 116 -4.64 11.40 -13.95
C ASN A 116 -3.90 11.93 -12.71
N LEU A 117 -2.65 11.52 -12.59
CA LEU A 117 -1.80 11.85 -11.46
C LEU A 117 -1.70 13.35 -11.19
N ALA A 118 -1.65 14.18 -12.24
CA ALA A 118 -1.60 15.63 -12.08
C ALA A 118 -2.82 16.19 -11.32
N ALA A 119 -4.03 15.73 -11.64
CA ALA A 119 -5.24 16.14 -10.93
C ALA A 119 -5.29 15.55 -9.52
N PHE A 120 -4.82 14.33 -9.36
CA PHE A 120 -4.75 13.67 -8.06
C PHE A 120 -3.80 14.39 -7.11
N CYS A 121 -2.61 14.77 -7.55
CA CYS A 121 -1.67 15.56 -6.76
C CYS A 121 -2.27 16.91 -6.31
N LYS A 122 -2.93 17.63 -7.21
CA LYS A 122 -3.63 18.88 -6.87
C LYS A 122 -4.70 18.68 -5.80
N LYS A 123 -5.47 17.58 -5.89
CA LYS A 123 -6.47 17.22 -4.87
C LYS A 123 -5.81 16.96 -3.51
N LEU A 124 -4.70 16.24 -3.49
CA LEU A 124 -3.97 15.93 -2.27
C LEU A 124 -3.38 17.20 -1.63
N GLU A 125 -2.76 18.07 -2.43
CA GLU A 125 -2.25 19.38 -1.98
C GLU A 125 -3.37 20.23 -1.38
N ALA A 126 -4.53 20.30 -2.03
CA ALA A 126 -5.69 21.01 -1.52
C ALA A 126 -6.24 20.44 -0.19
N SER A 127 -5.98 19.17 0.10
CA SER A 127 -6.31 18.53 1.38
C SER A 127 -5.20 18.61 2.43
N GLY A 128 -4.12 19.36 2.15
CA GLY A 128 -3.01 19.57 3.07
C GLY A 128 -1.91 18.50 3.03
N ILE A 129 -1.91 17.61 2.03
CA ILE A 129 -0.82 16.67 1.82
C ILE A 129 0.36 17.40 1.15
N HIS A 130 1.54 17.22 1.70
CA HIS A 130 2.78 17.74 1.13
C HIS A 130 3.52 16.64 0.38
N PHE A 131 4.09 16.97 -0.78
CA PHE A 131 4.92 16.07 -1.54
C PHE A 131 6.39 16.30 -1.22
N ASP A 132 7.15 15.24 -0.99
CA ASP A 132 8.62 15.27 -0.87
C ASP A 132 9.25 15.59 -2.22
N GLU A 133 8.66 15.02 -3.28
CA GLU A 133 9.00 15.28 -4.68
C GLU A 133 7.67 15.53 -5.42
N PRO A 134 7.43 16.75 -5.90
CA PRO A 134 6.16 17.12 -6.54
C PRO A 134 5.99 16.42 -7.89
N TYR A 135 4.75 16.46 -8.39
CA TYR A 135 4.42 15.91 -9.69
C TYR A 135 5.43 16.34 -10.78
N THR A 136 5.98 15.36 -11.45
CA THR A 136 6.89 15.56 -12.59
C THR A 136 6.54 14.57 -13.70
N ARG A 137 6.41 15.06 -14.94
CA ARG A 137 6.24 14.24 -16.13
C ARG A 137 7.56 14.17 -16.89
N ARG A 138 7.98 12.98 -17.26
CA ARG A 138 9.19 12.72 -18.05
C ARG A 138 8.87 12.72 -19.55
N ASP A 139 9.89 12.90 -20.38
CA ASP A 139 9.76 12.83 -21.85
C ASP A 139 9.24 11.47 -22.35
N SER A 140 9.48 10.41 -21.60
CA SER A 140 8.92 9.07 -21.85
C SER A 140 7.40 8.98 -21.72
N GLY A 141 6.74 10.04 -21.20
CA GLY A 141 5.31 10.06 -20.90
C GLY A 141 4.96 9.60 -19.47
N MET A 142 5.87 8.91 -18.79
CA MET A 142 5.68 8.53 -17.39
C MET A 142 5.69 9.76 -16.49
N ALA A 143 4.81 9.78 -15.51
CA ALA A 143 4.84 10.81 -14.46
C ALA A 143 4.97 10.15 -13.08
N ALA A 144 5.56 10.90 -12.15
CA ALA A 144 5.72 10.47 -10.76
C ALA A 144 5.61 11.64 -9.78
N ALA A 145 5.26 11.30 -8.55
CA ALA A 145 5.34 12.17 -7.38
C ALA A 145 5.63 11.31 -6.15
N PHE A 146 6.28 11.87 -5.13
CA PHE A 146 6.55 11.15 -3.89
C PHE A 146 6.01 11.93 -2.69
N LEU A 147 5.42 11.20 -1.76
CA LEU A 147 5.00 11.70 -0.46
C LEU A 147 5.42 10.74 0.65
N THR A 148 5.45 11.23 1.86
CA THR A 148 5.65 10.41 3.06
C THR A 148 4.37 10.45 3.89
N ASP A 149 3.88 9.26 4.29
CA ASP A 149 2.72 9.14 5.15
C ASP A 149 3.04 9.59 6.60
N PRO A 150 2.04 9.75 7.48
CA PRO A 150 2.28 10.15 8.86
C PRO A 150 3.09 9.13 9.69
N LEU A 151 3.31 7.92 9.18
CA LEU A 151 4.07 6.86 9.82
C LEU A 151 5.54 6.83 9.37
N GLY A 152 5.90 7.62 8.36
CA GLY A 152 7.23 7.63 7.76
C GLY A 152 7.38 6.68 6.57
N THR A 153 6.29 6.13 6.04
CA THR A 153 6.32 5.30 4.83
C THR A 153 6.39 6.18 3.59
N ARG A 154 7.45 6.03 2.80
CA ARG A 154 7.55 6.70 1.50
C ARG A 154 6.63 6.03 0.50
N ILE A 155 5.85 6.82 -0.22
CA ILE A 155 4.90 6.37 -1.24
C ILE A 155 5.23 7.07 -2.54
N GLU A 156 5.45 6.29 -3.60
CA GLU A 156 5.55 6.75 -4.96
C GLU A 156 4.18 6.67 -5.61
N LEU A 157 3.76 7.75 -6.26
CA LEU A 157 2.59 7.78 -7.12
C LEU A 157 3.07 7.88 -8.55
N THR A 158 2.61 6.99 -9.42
CA THR A 158 3.00 6.94 -10.83
C THR A 158 1.81 7.05 -11.75
N GLU A 159 2.05 7.48 -12.98
CA GLU A 159 1.12 7.39 -14.11
C GLU A 159 1.89 7.00 -15.37
N GLY A 160 1.39 6.00 -16.09
CA GLY A 160 1.97 5.53 -17.35
C GLY A 160 2.84 4.29 -17.24
N LEU A 161 2.94 3.65 -16.06
CA LEU A 161 3.60 2.36 -15.90
C LEU A 161 2.69 1.19 -16.30
N ARG A 162 1.38 1.34 -16.11
CA ARG A 162 0.40 0.29 -16.37
C ARG A 162 0.43 -0.20 -17.81
N ASP A 163 0.57 0.72 -18.76
CA ASP A 163 0.58 0.39 -20.19
C ASP A 163 1.88 -0.31 -20.62
N ALA A 164 2.96 -0.14 -19.85
CA ALA A 164 4.22 -0.85 -20.06
C ALA A 164 4.22 -2.28 -19.53
N LEU A 165 3.25 -2.63 -18.66
CA LEU A 165 3.14 -3.94 -18.01
C LEU A 165 2.07 -4.84 -18.65
N TYR A 166 1.25 -4.31 -19.54
CA TYR A 166 0.14 -4.97 -20.22
C TYR A 166 0.20 -4.69 -21.73
#